data_d43801fc552c892977aeeed5cbee4b8d
#
_entry.id   d43801fc552c892977aeeed5cbee4b8d
#
_cell.length_a   1.000
_cell.length_b   1.000
_cell.length_c   1.000
_cell.angle_alpha   90.00
_cell.angle_beta   90.00
_cell.angle_gamma   90.00
#
_symmetry.space_group_name_H-M   'P 1'
#
loop_
_entity.id
_entity.type
_entity.pdbx_description
1 polymer ?
#
loop_
_entity_poly.entity_id
_entity_poly.type
_entity_poly.pdbx_seq_one_letter_code
_entity_poly.pdbx_strand_id
1 'polypeptide(L)'
;MTLEYRRIGRLPTCIGNERIRIAADGEVSHSRNTVECEPDVTWSAPWRPAGRLDAAALARLTQQIIDTGILGLQPESIDETAEGGTREEMDIAIAEREYRLVAENINPPPFRAVVKLLWGVMFELGF
;
A
#
# COMPACT_ATOMS: atom_id res chain seq x y z
N MET A 1 1.22 -7.59 12.75
CA MET A 1 1.55 -7.09 11.39
C MET A 1 1.52 -5.58 11.37
N THR A 2 2.48 -4.99 10.70
CA THR A 2 2.40 -3.59 10.26
C THR A 2 2.49 -3.56 8.74
N LEU A 3 1.88 -2.54 8.13
CA LEU A 3 1.88 -2.40 6.68
C LEU A 3 1.83 -0.92 6.31
N GLU A 4 2.60 -0.53 5.30
CA GLU A 4 2.45 0.76 4.65
C GLU A 4 2.42 0.56 3.15
N TYR A 5 1.37 1.05 2.52
CA TYR A 5 1.19 1.03 1.07
C TYR A 5 1.27 2.46 0.54
N ARG A 6 2.04 2.66 -0.52
CA ARG A 6 2.17 3.95 -1.19
C ARG A 6 1.90 3.79 -2.68
N ARG A 7 1.08 4.68 -3.21
CA ARG A 7 0.89 4.82 -4.65
C ARG A 7 1.43 6.18 -5.06
N ILE A 8 2.37 6.18 -5.97
CA ILE A 8 3.09 7.35 -6.45
C ILE A 8 2.79 7.54 -7.92
N GLY A 9 2.09 8.63 -8.26
CA GLY A 9 1.84 9.00 -9.63
C GLY A 9 3.13 9.50 -10.29
N ARG A 10 3.31 9.17 -11.57
CA ARG A 10 4.51 9.54 -12.32
C ARG A 10 4.16 10.42 -13.51
N LEU A 11 5.02 11.41 -13.77
CA LEU A 11 4.89 12.23 -14.95
C LEU A 11 5.09 11.41 -16.22
N PRO A 12 4.34 11.66 -17.31
CA PRO A 12 3.39 12.77 -17.48
C PRO A 12 1.95 12.46 -17.01
N THR A 13 1.67 11.26 -16.51
CA THR A 13 0.31 10.80 -16.19
C THR A 13 -0.04 10.89 -14.70
N CYS A 14 0.59 11.81 -13.99
CA CYS A 14 0.40 11.95 -12.56
C CYS A 14 -1.06 12.22 -12.15
N ILE A 15 -1.55 11.45 -11.20
CA ILE A 15 -2.88 11.62 -10.57
C ILE A 15 -2.78 11.94 -9.08
N GLY A 16 -1.60 12.31 -8.59
CA GLY A 16 -1.32 12.52 -7.18
C GLY A 16 -0.75 11.28 -6.50
N ASN A 17 -0.40 11.45 -5.24
CA ASN A 17 0.18 10.40 -4.40
C ASN A 17 -0.75 10.06 -3.24
N GLU A 18 -0.78 8.79 -2.86
CA GLU A 18 -1.65 8.31 -1.80
C GLU A 18 -0.97 7.20 -1.00
N ARG A 19 -1.20 7.17 0.30
CA ARG A 19 -0.64 6.13 1.16
C ARG A 19 -1.61 5.72 2.26
N ILE A 20 -1.54 4.43 2.64
CA ILE A 20 -2.32 3.83 3.70
C ILE A 20 -1.35 3.14 4.66
N ARG A 21 -1.58 3.28 5.95
CA ARG A 21 -0.76 2.64 6.98
C ARG A 21 -1.62 1.90 7.97
N ILE A 22 -1.21 0.69 8.32
CA ILE A 22 -1.79 -0.10 9.40
C ILE A 22 -0.71 -0.29 10.46
N ALA A 23 -0.98 0.20 11.66
CA ALA A 23 -0.06 0.07 12.80
C ALA A 23 -0.26 -1.26 13.53
N ALA A 24 0.71 -1.63 14.37
CA ALA A 24 0.66 -2.89 15.12
C ALA A 24 -0.55 -3.01 16.04
N ASP A 25 -1.08 -1.90 16.52
CA ASP A 25 -2.27 -1.85 17.38
C ASP A 25 -3.60 -1.83 16.59
N GLY A 26 -3.54 -1.94 15.25
CA GLY A 26 -4.71 -1.95 14.39
C GLY A 26 -5.15 -0.58 13.89
N GLU A 27 -4.52 0.51 14.32
CA GLU A 27 -4.86 1.83 13.81
C GLU A 27 -4.59 1.94 12.31
N VAL A 28 -5.59 2.43 11.56
CA VAL A 28 -5.50 2.63 10.12
C VAL A 28 -5.47 4.13 9.84
N SER A 29 -4.50 4.56 9.06
CA SER A 29 -4.30 5.96 8.70
C SER A 29 -4.17 6.10 7.19
N HIS A 30 -4.53 7.27 6.68
CA HIS A 30 -4.51 7.59 5.26
C HIS A 30 -3.92 8.98 5.06
N SER A 31 -3.24 9.18 3.93
CA SER A 31 -2.71 10.48 3.52
C SER A 31 -2.75 10.59 2.00
N ARG A 32 -3.09 11.74 1.47
CA ARG A 32 -3.16 11.98 0.03
C ARG A 32 -2.64 13.36 -0.34
N ASN A 33 -1.68 13.40 -1.28
CA ASN A 33 -1.25 14.61 -1.96
C ASN A 33 -1.85 14.63 -3.36
N THR A 34 -2.69 15.61 -3.66
CA THR A 34 -3.46 15.63 -4.91
C THR A 34 -2.71 16.19 -6.10
N VAL A 35 -1.61 16.91 -5.88
CA VAL A 35 -0.89 17.64 -6.93
C VAL A 35 0.58 17.27 -7.03
N GLU A 36 1.13 16.52 -6.09
CA GLU A 36 2.53 16.16 -6.04
C GLU A 36 2.74 14.74 -6.55
N CYS A 37 3.74 14.56 -7.39
CA CYS A 37 4.07 13.29 -8.03
C CYS A 37 5.56 13.06 -7.99
N GLU A 38 5.99 11.85 -8.40
CA GLU A 38 7.36 11.39 -8.49
C GLU A 38 7.95 10.85 -7.19
N PRO A 39 8.97 9.99 -7.30
CA PRO A 39 9.51 9.27 -6.13
C PRO A 39 10.18 10.15 -5.09
N ASP A 40 10.66 11.33 -5.49
CA ASP A 40 11.32 12.29 -4.61
C ASP A 40 10.36 13.31 -4.00
N VAL A 41 9.05 13.10 -4.18
CA VAL A 41 8.05 13.99 -3.60
C VAL A 41 8.10 13.94 -2.07
N THR A 42 7.96 15.11 -1.46
CA THR A 42 7.77 15.21 -0.02
C THR A 42 6.30 14.99 0.31
N TRP A 43 6.01 14.02 1.18
CA TRP A 43 4.66 13.77 1.64
C TRP A 43 4.22 14.90 2.58
N SER A 44 3.73 16.00 2.00
CA SER A 44 3.33 17.19 2.75
C SER A 44 1.97 17.02 3.44
N ALA A 45 1.10 16.15 2.93
CA ALA A 45 -0.17 15.89 3.56
C ALA A 45 0.02 15.06 4.84
N PRO A 46 -0.62 15.45 5.97
CA PRO A 46 -0.49 14.70 7.21
C PRO A 46 -1.22 13.36 7.13
N TRP A 47 -0.81 12.42 7.97
CA TRP A 47 -1.58 11.21 8.22
C TRP A 47 -2.89 11.58 8.92
N ARG A 48 -3.99 11.02 8.43
CA ARG A 48 -5.31 11.18 9.03
C ARG A 48 -5.84 9.84 9.48
N PRO A 49 -6.33 9.70 10.73
CA PRO A 49 -6.93 8.46 11.19
C PRO A 49 -8.15 8.10 10.34
N ALA A 50 -8.22 6.86 9.86
CA ALA A 50 -9.39 6.32 9.18
C ALA A 50 -10.24 5.46 10.12
N GLY A 51 -9.63 4.86 11.13
CA GLY A 51 -10.29 4.01 12.10
C GLY A 51 -9.32 3.02 12.72
N ARG A 52 -9.85 2.02 13.37
CA ARG A 52 -9.05 1.00 14.05
C ARG A 52 -9.66 -0.39 13.85
N LEU A 53 -8.81 -1.34 13.50
CA LEU A 53 -9.17 -2.74 13.47
C LEU A 53 -8.96 -3.33 14.87
N ASP A 54 -9.92 -4.12 15.37
CA ASP A 54 -9.70 -4.87 16.59
C ASP A 54 -8.71 -6.03 16.34
N ALA A 55 -8.27 -6.69 17.40
CA ALA A 55 -7.26 -7.75 17.30
C ALA A 55 -7.71 -8.88 16.38
N ALA A 56 -8.98 -9.26 16.42
CA ALA A 56 -9.52 -10.33 15.57
C ALA A 56 -9.56 -9.92 14.09
N ALA A 57 -9.98 -8.69 13.80
CA ALA A 57 -10.00 -8.16 12.43
C ALA A 57 -8.58 -8.04 11.87
N LEU A 58 -7.64 -7.57 12.68
CA LEU A 58 -6.23 -7.47 12.28
C LEU A 58 -5.64 -8.85 11.98
N ALA A 59 -5.93 -9.85 12.83
CA ALA A 59 -5.47 -11.21 12.62
C ALA A 59 -6.04 -11.82 11.32
N ARG A 60 -7.32 -11.60 11.05
CA ARG A 60 -7.94 -12.06 9.79
C ARG A 60 -7.32 -11.40 8.58
N LEU A 61 -7.11 -10.09 8.63
CA LEU A 61 -6.47 -9.36 7.53
C LEU A 61 -5.05 -9.87 7.29
N THR A 62 -4.29 -10.07 8.36
CA THR A 62 -2.93 -10.63 8.26
C THR A 62 -2.93 -11.97 7.54
N GLN A 63 -3.85 -12.87 7.91
CA GLN A 63 -3.95 -14.18 7.27
C GLN A 63 -4.38 -14.05 5.80
N GLN A 64 -5.33 -13.18 5.50
CA GLN A 64 -5.75 -12.93 4.12
C GLN A 64 -4.59 -12.43 3.26
N ILE A 65 -3.76 -11.54 3.81
CA ILE A 65 -2.57 -11.03 3.12
C ILE A 65 -1.57 -12.17 2.85
N ILE A 66 -1.30 -13.00 3.84
CA ILE A 66 -0.42 -14.17 3.68
C ILE A 66 -0.95 -15.08 2.58
N ASP A 67 -2.26 -15.33 2.58
CA ASP A 67 -2.91 -16.25 1.63
C ASP A 67 -2.87 -15.74 0.18
N THR A 68 -2.63 -14.45 -0.05
CA THR A 68 -2.47 -13.92 -1.42
C THR A 68 -1.20 -14.41 -2.11
N GLY A 69 -0.20 -14.87 -1.34
CA GLY A 69 1.11 -15.23 -1.85
C GLY A 69 2.06 -14.05 -2.04
N ILE A 70 1.68 -12.85 -1.57
CA ILE A 70 2.50 -11.63 -1.76
C ILE A 70 3.90 -11.77 -1.17
N LEU A 71 4.05 -12.50 -0.06
CA LEU A 71 5.35 -12.66 0.60
C LEU A 71 6.34 -13.48 -0.23
N GLY A 72 5.88 -14.17 -1.26
CA GLY A 72 6.73 -14.91 -2.22
C GLY A 72 7.05 -14.14 -3.49
N LEU A 73 6.56 -12.90 -3.64
CA LEU A 73 6.88 -12.10 -4.81
C LEU A 73 8.34 -11.66 -4.84
N GLN A 74 8.85 -11.45 -6.04
CA GLN A 74 10.12 -10.74 -6.23
C GLN A 74 10.01 -9.34 -5.61
N PRO A 75 11.08 -8.81 -4.99
CA PRO A 75 11.04 -7.46 -4.40
C PRO A 75 10.65 -6.37 -5.37
N GLU A 76 11.01 -6.50 -6.64
CA GLU A 76 10.71 -5.51 -7.67
C GLU A 76 10.02 -6.16 -8.86
N SER A 77 8.92 -5.55 -9.29
CA SER A 77 8.18 -5.91 -10.51
C SER A 77 8.00 -4.63 -11.30
N ILE A 78 8.85 -4.40 -12.30
CA ILE A 78 8.93 -3.14 -13.03
C ILE A 78 8.84 -3.38 -14.53
N ASP A 79 7.94 -2.65 -15.20
CA ASP A 79 7.94 -2.55 -16.66
C ASP A 79 8.72 -1.29 -17.05
N GLU A 80 9.98 -1.47 -17.42
CA GLU A 80 10.89 -0.37 -17.76
C GLU A 80 10.57 0.26 -19.12
N THR A 81 9.73 -0.39 -19.94
CA THR A 81 9.39 0.11 -21.26
C THR A 81 8.24 1.12 -21.24
N ALA A 82 7.48 1.19 -20.15
CA ALA A 82 6.37 2.12 -20.01
C ALA A 82 6.87 3.48 -19.53
N GLU A 83 6.25 4.55 -20.03
CA GLU A 83 6.52 5.92 -19.61
C GLU A 83 5.39 6.43 -18.71
N GLY A 84 5.74 7.15 -17.65
CA GLY A 84 4.76 7.68 -16.70
C GLY A 84 4.10 6.58 -15.89
N GLY A 85 2.79 6.71 -15.67
CA GLY A 85 2.01 5.69 -14.97
C GLY A 85 2.10 5.79 -13.47
N THR A 86 2.20 4.63 -12.81
CA THR A 86 2.11 4.53 -11.36
C THR A 86 3.19 3.60 -10.81
N ARG A 87 3.85 4.06 -9.76
CA ARG A 87 4.72 3.22 -8.92
C ARG A 87 3.97 2.94 -7.62
N GLU A 88 3.91 1.68 -7.24
CA GLU A 88 3.33 1.27 -5.98
C GLU A 88 4.40 0.60 -5.13
N GLU A 89 4.42 0.92 -3.85
CA GLU A 89 5.37 0.37 -2.88
C GLU A 89 4.61 -0.18 -1.69
N MET A 90 5.10 -1.27 -1.11
CA MET A 90 4.47 -1.86 0.04
C MET A 90 5.54 -2.37 1.00
N ASP A 91 5.50 -1.89 2.23
CA ASP A 91 6.33 -2.37 3.33
C ASP A 91 5.44 -3.17 4.26
N ILE A 92 5.76 -4.45 4.46
CA ILE A 92 5.00 -5.35 5.32
C ILE A 92 5.95 -5.94 6.36
N ALA A 93 5.56 -5.92 7.63
CA ALA A 93 6.27 -6.59 8.70
C ALA A 93 5.36 -7.63 9.35
N ILE A 94 5.74 -8.89 9.29
CA ILE A 94 5.00 -10.03 9.87
C ILE A 94 6.02 -10.96 10.55
N ALA A 95 5.77 -11.35 11.79
CA ALA A 95 6.56 -12.35 12.52
C ALA A 95 8.06 -12.04 12.48
N GLU A 96 8.44 -10.82 12.80
CA GLU A 96 9.83 -10.35 12.84
C GLU A 96 10.53 -10.30 11.47
N ARG A 97 9.80 -10.50 10.39
CA ARG A 97 10.33 -10.35 9.03
C ARG A 97 9.76 -9.11 8.38
N GLU A 98 10.61 -8.42 7.62
CA GLU A 98 10.24 -7.25 6.85
C GLU A 98 10.32 -7.57 5.36
N TYR A 99 9.31 -7.12 4.62
CA TYR A 99 9.22 -7.29 3.17
C TYR A 99 9.01 -5.91 2.55
N ARG A 100 9.86 -5.56 1.59
CA ARG A 100 9.69 -4.36 0.79
C ARG A 100 9.42 -4.78 -0.65
N LEU A 101 8.27 -4.36 -1.17
CA LEU A 101 7.81 -4.75 -2.50
C LEU A 101 7.53 -3.51 -3.33
N VAL A 102 7.91 -3.55 -4.60
CA VAL A 102 7.69 -2.47 -5.55
C VAL A 102 7.04 -3.04 -6.79
N ALA A 103 5.97 -2.39 -7.26
CA ALA A 103 5.32 -2.67 -8.53
C ALA A 103 5.24 -1.37 -9.32
N GLU A 104 5.82 -1.32 -10.52
CA GLU A 104 5.83 -0.14 -11.36
C GLU A 104 5.36 -0.48 -12.75
N ASN A 105 4.21 0.08 -13.15
CA ASN A 105 3.59 -0.16 -14.45
C ASN A 105 3.28 -1.63 -14.74
N ILE A 106 3.19 -2.44 -13.71
CA ILE A 106 2.85 -3.86 -13.75
C ILE A 106 1.91 -4.15 -12.57
N ASN A 107 1.00 -5.11 -12.74
CA ASN A 107 0.06 -5.52 -11.69
C ASN A 107 0.25 -7.00 -11.34
N PRO A 108 1.25 -7.38 -10.54
CA PRO A 108 1.35 -8.75 -10.05
C PRO A 108 0.08 -9.14 -9.30
N PRO A 109 -0.56 -10.27 -9.62
CA PRO A 109 -1.83 -10.64 -8.98
C PRO A 109 -1.82 -10.65 -7.46
N PRO A 110 -0.79 -11.18 -6.76
CA PRO A 110 -0.75 -11.12 -5.30
C PRO A 110 -0.67 -9.69 -4.76
N PHE A 111 0.10 -8.82 -5.41
CA PHE A 111 0.21 -7.41 -5.02
C PHE A 111 -1.15 -6.72 -5.15
N ARG A 112 -1.81 -6.93 -6.29
CA ARG A 112 -3.14 -6.35 -6.54
C ARG A 112 -4.19 -6.87 -5.56
N ALA A 113 -4.11 -8.13 -5.19
CA ALA A 113 -5.02 -8.72 -4.19
C ALA A 113 -4.90 -8.03 -2.83
N VAL A 114 -3.67 -7.72 -2.39
CA VAL A 114 -3.47 -7.00 -1.13
C VAL A 114 -4.00 -5.57 -1.21
N VAL A 115 -3.77 -4.87 -2.32
CA VAL A 115 -4.31 -3.51 -2.51
C VAL A 115 -5.83 -3.51 -2.41
N LYS A 116 -6.51 -4.51 -3.00
CA LYS A 116 -7.96 -4.65 -2.87
C LYS A 116 -8.40 -4.89 -1.43
N LEU A 117 -7.66 -5.70 -0.68
CA LEU A 117 -7.95 -5.92 0.75
C LEU A 117 -7.83 -4.62 1.54
N LEU A 118 -6.81 -3.82 1.27
CA LEU A 118 -6.61 -2.53 1.95
C LEU A 118 -7.77 -1.57 1.67
N TRP A 119 -8.19 -1.44 0.41
CA TRP A 119 -9.33 -0.59 0.07
C TRP A 119 -10.64 -1.12 0.66
N GLY A 120 -10.80 -2.44 0.78
CA GLY A 120 -11.93 -3.04 1.48
C GLY A 120 -11.97 -2.62 2.95
N VAL A 121 -10.82 -2.65 3.63
CA VAL A 121 -10.70 -2.16 5.00
C VAL A 121 -11.08 -0.68 5.09
N MET A 122 -10.54 0.16 4.21
CA MET A 122 -10.84 1.58 4.18
C MET A 122 -12.34 1.83 4.00
N PHE A 123 -12.96 1.11 3.07
CA PHE A 123 -14.39 1.23 2.80
C PHE A 123 -15.23 0.83 4.03
N GLU A 124 -14.89 -0.27 4.71
CA GLU A 124 -15.57 -0.71 5.92
C GLU A 124 -15.45 0.29 7.06
N LEU A 125 -14.35 1.05 7.12
CA LEU A 125 -14.17 2.10 8.11
C LEU A 125 -14.88 3.40 7.76
N GLY A 126 -15.59 3.46 6.63
CA GLY A 126 -16.36 4.62 6.22
C GLY A 126 -15.59 5.64 5.40
N PHE A 127 -14.48 5.24 4.85
CA PHE A 127 -13.65 6.11 4.00
C PHE A 127 -14.30 6.39 2.65
#